data_61a8e1ac763dc8cd3a65529b36445ca7
#
_entry.id   61a8e1ac763dc8cd3a65529b36445ca7
#
_cell.length_a   1.000
_cell.length_b   1.000
_cell.length_c   1.000
_cell.angle_alpha   90.00
_cell.angle_beta   90.00
_cell.angle_gamma   90.00
#
_symmetry.space_group_name_H-M   'P 1'
#
loop_
_entity.id
_entity.type
_entity.pdbx_description
1 polymer ?
#
loop_
_entity_poly.entity_id
_entity_poly.type
_entity_poly.pdbx_seq_one_letter_code
_entity_poly.pdbx_strand_id
1 'polypeptide(L)'
;MTDLKTGQLAKLRWSVAHAYENTQYYCAKCESAGVTPSDIKSLGDLARFPFTLKSDFRDNYPWGMCAVPREQLVRIHASSGTTGKPTIVGYTRTDLDLWDGLVARCIEAAGGRAEDLIHNAYGYGLFTGGLGLHGGAQKLGCAVVPASGGQTERQIQLIADLKPRILCCTPSYALVLAEAIERTGMNPRRTSLEIGLFGAEPWSAAMQSEIENRLGIVALDLYGLSEVLGPGVAQERADARGLLTVWEDEFYPEIVDPVTGAVLPEGAEGELVFTSLSKEAVPVIRYRTGDLSRLHPPAGDVPMRRMDRILGRSDDMLIVRGVNIFPRQIEELILEEAGLSAHYRIDVRRENARDELVITVEGESAPTLGERMKSRYGLSATIAVVDAGTLPRSEGKARRVFDHRKDER
;
A
#
# COMPACT_ATOMS: atom_id res chain seq x y z
N MET A 1 3.23 -26.15 8.50
CA MET A 1 2.67 -25.96 7.13
C MET A 1 1.32 -26.65 6.92
N THR A 2 1.14 -27.90 7.38
CA THR A 2 -0.15 -28.62 7.21
C THR A 2 -1.28 -27.93 7.97
N ASP A 3 -0.99 -27.36 9.13
CA ASP A 3 -1.96 -26.64 9.97
C ASP A 3 -2.45 -25.34 9.33
N LEU A 4 -1.55 -24.50 8.79
CA LEU A 4 -1.92 -23.25 8.12
C LEU A 4 -2.86 -23.49 6.92
N LYS A 5 -2.51 -24.41 6.01
CA LYS A 5 -3.34 -24.71 4.82
C LYS A 5 -4.72 -25.28 5.19
N THR A 6 -4.79 -26.07 6.24
CA THR A 6 -6.06 -26.62 6.76
C THR A 6 -6.93 -25.50 7.31
N GLY A 7 -6.35 -24.58 8.10
CA GLY A 7 -7.03 -23.39 8.63
C GLY A 7 -7.49 -22.46 7.52
N GLN A 8 -6.62 -22.18 6.52
CA GLN A 8 -6.97 -21.38 5.35
C GLN A 8 -8.15 -21.98 4.58
N LEU A 9 -8.16 -23.30 4.32
CA LEU A 9 -9.24 -23.93 3.57
C LEU A 9 -10.59 -23.84 4.32
N ALA A 10 -10.57 -24.03 5.65
CA ALA A 10 -11.77 -23.90 6.46
C ALA A 10 -12.34 -22.48 6.41
N LYS A 11 -11.48 -21.46 6.61
CA LYS A 11 -11.85 -20.05 6.53
C LYS A 11 -12.28 -19.64 5.12
N LEU A 12 -11.60 -20.13 4.06
CA LEU A 12 -11.96 -19.86 2.67
C LEU A 12 -13.37 -20.36 2.35
N ARG A 13 -13.71 -21.59 2.77
CA ARG A 13 -15.07 -22.14 2.62
C ARG A 13 -16.10 -21.26 3.29
N TRP A 14 -15.82 -20.85 4.52
CA TRP A 14 -16.68 -19.94 5.26
C TRP A 14 -16.85 -18.61 4.53
N SER A 15 -15.74 -17.96 4.13
CA SER A 15 -15.78 -16.65 3.49
C SER A 15 -16.55 -16.65 2.17
N VAL A 16 -16.33 -17.67 1.34
CA VAL A 16 -17.05 -17.82 0.06
C VAL A 16 -18.54 -18.10 0.29
N ALA A 17 -18.89 -18.97 1.24
CA ALA A 17 -20.28 -19.25 1.61
C ALA A 17 -20.96 -17.99 2.18
N HIS A 18 -20.29 -17.31 3.10
CA HIS A 18 -20.80 -16.08 3.72
C HIS A 18 -21.06 -14.97 2.67
N ALA A 19 -20.12 -14.74 1.75
CA ALA A 19 -20.28 -13.78 0.67
C ALA A 19 -21.45 -14.17 -0.26
N TYR A 20 -21.53 -15.41 -0.67
CA TYR A 20 -22.56 -15.94 -1.57
C TYR A 20 -23.96 -15.86 -0.95
N GLU A 21 -24.12 -16.29 0.29
CA GLU A 21 -25.42 -16.39 0.97
C GLU A 21 -25.98 -15.03 1.39
N ASN A 22 -25.11 -14.04 1.67
CA ASN A 22 -25.52 -12.78 2.26
C ASN A 22 -25.43 -11.58 1.31
N THR A 23 -24.91 -11.75 0.06
CA THR A 23 -24.91 -10.65 -0.92
C THR A 23 -25.49 -11.11 -2.26
N GLN A 24 -26.41 -10.33 -2.79
CA GLN A 24 -26.93 -10.58 -4.14
C GLN A 24 -25.84 -10.50 -5.21
N TYR A 25 -24.86 -9.63 -4.99
CA TYR A 25 -23.72 -9.44 -5.88
C TYR A 25 -22.91 -10.73 -6.06
N TYR A 26 -22.46 -11.37 -4.97
CA TYR A 26 -21.65 -12.61 -5.07
C TYR A 26 -22.49 -13.79 -5.52
N CYS A 27 -23.75 -13.91 -5.08
CA CYS A 27 -24.68 -14.94 -5.55
C CYS A 27 -24.77 -14.90 -7.08
N ALA A 28 -25.18 -13.77 -7.66
CA ALA A 28 -25.36 -13.63 -9.10
C ALA A 28 -24.05 -13.85 -9.88
N LYS A 29 -22.92 -13.34 -9.35
CA LYS A 29 -21.63 -13.47 -10.01
C LYS A 29 -21.11 -14.89 -10.02
N CYS A 30 -21.28 -15.63 -8.94
CA CYS A 30 -20.94 -17.06 -8.86
C CYS A 30 -21.85 -17.91 -9.74
N GLU A 31 -23.16 -17.67 -9.72
CA GLU A 31 -24.11 -18.35 -10.60
C GLU A 31 -23.78 -18.15 -12.08
N SER A 32 -23.44 -16.91 -12.45
CA SER A 32 -23.02 -16.59 -13.82
C SER A 32 -21.73 -17.30 -14.24
N ALA A 33 -20.84 -17.57 -13.29
CA ALA A 33 -19.60 -18.34 -13.48
C ALA A 33 -19.80 -19.85 -13.37
N GLY A 34 -21.00 -20.32 -13.02
CA GLY A 34 -21.30 -21.75 -12.85
C GLY A 34 -20.60 -22.39 -11.66
N VAL A 35 -20.36 -21.61 -10.59
CA VAL A 35 -19.70 -22.10 -9.37
C VAL A 35 -20.56 -21.80 -8.14
N THR A 36 -20.40 -22.64 -7.12
CA THR A 36 -21.07 -22.52 -5.82
C THR A 36 -20.06 -22.66 -4.69
N PRO A 37 -20.37 -22.26 -3.46
CA PRO A 37 -19.47 -22.47 -2.32
C PRO A 37 -19.04 -23.92 -2.11
N SER A 38 -19.88 -24.88 -2.47
CA SER A 38 -19.57 -26.33 -2.39
C SER A 38 -18.47 -26.80 -3.33
N ASP A 39 -18.09 -25.99 -4.32
CA ASP A 39 -16.99 -26.27 -5.25
C ASP A 39 -15.61 -26.07 -4.62
N ILE A 40 -15.50 -25.37 -3.46
CA ILE A 40 -14.24 -25.20 -2.72
C ILE A 40 -13.90 -26.48 -1.95
N LYS A 41 -13.16 -27.38 -2.56
CA LYS A 41 -12.63 -28.62 -1.95
C LYS A 41 -11.16 -28.48 -1.55
N SER A 42 -10.42 -27.65 -2.26
CA SER A 42 -9.02 -27.29 -2.03
C SER A 42 -8.82 -25.79 -2.20
N LEU A 43 -7.69 -25.24 -1.75
CA LEU A 43 -7.34 -23.83 -1.97
C LEU A 43 -7.25 -23.48 -3.47
N GLY A 44 -6.79 -24.42 -4.31
CA GLY A 44 -6.67 -24.22 -5.75
C GLY A 44 -8.00 -24.06 -6.48
N ASP A 45 -9.11 -24.53 -5.90
CA ASP A 45 -10.43 -24.40 -6.52
C ASP A 45 -10.90 -22.95 -6.56
N LEU A 46 -10.32 -22.09 -5.73
CA LEU A 46 -10.59 -20.65 -5.74
C LEU A 46 -10.36 -20.02 -7.12
N ALA A 47 -9.40 -20.51 -7.90
CA ALA A 47 -9.10 -20.01 -9.24
C ALA A 47 -10.30 -20.08 -10.20
N ARG A 48 -11.31 -20.90 -9.93
CA ARG A 48 -12.55 -21.02 -10.71
C ARG A 48 -13.57 -19.92 -10.40
N PHE A 49 -13.42 -19.24 -9.25
CA PHE A 49 -14.33 -18.20 -8.81
C PHE A 49 -14.04 -16.87 -9.51
N PRO A 50 -15.08 -16.04 -9.75
CA PRO A 50 -14.92 -14.77 -10.44
C PRO A 50 -14.15 -13.77 -9.59
N PHE A 51 -13.45 -12.85 -10.25
CA PHE A 51 -12.75 -11.74 -9.58
C PHE A 51 -13.72 -10.70 -9.06
N THR A 52 -13.36 -10.08 -7.95
CA THR A 52 -13.94 -8.82 -7.49
C THR A 52 -13.08 -7.66 -8.00
N LEU A 53 -13.71 -6.64 -8.56
CA LEU A 53 -13.06 -5.45 -9.10
C LEU A 53 -13.41 -4.20 -8.27
N LYS A 54 -12.60 -3.17 -8.35
CA LYS A 54 -12.91 -1.88 -7.72
C LYS A 54 -14.18 -1.23 -8.27
N SER A 55 -14.51 -1.46 -9.55
CA SER A 55 -15.78 -1.06 -10.16
C SER A 55 -16.99 -1.68 -9.48
N ASP A 56 -16.88 -2.93 -9.04
CA ASP A 56 -17.99 -3.64 -8.41
C ASP A 56 -18.46 -2.93 -7.13
N PHE A 57 -17.54 -2.37 -6.35
CA PHE A 57 -17.90 -1.55 -5.18
C PHE A 57 -18.66 -0.28 -5.55
N ARG A 58 -18.34 0.35 -6.68
CA ARG A 58 -19.04 1.55 -7.16
C ARG A 58 -20.42 1.23 -7.71
N ASP A 59 -20.51 0.11 -8.43
CA ASP A 59 -21.76 -0.34 -9.06
C ASP A 59 -22.76 -0.81 -8.01
N ASN A 60 -22.26 -1.31 -6.88
CA ASN A 60 -23.05 -1.75 -5.73
C ASN A 60 -23.07 -0.73 -4.57
N TYR A 61 -22.74 0.53 -4.85
CA TYR A 61 -22.71 1.61 -3.84
C TYR A 61 -24.11 1.89 -3.25
N PRO A 62 -24.24 2.13 -1.93
CA PRO A 62 -23.17 2.03 -0.93
C PRO A 62 -23.07 0.67 -0.24
N TRP A 63 -24.12 -0.17 -0.25
CA TRP A 63 -24.26 -1.34 0.63
C TRP A 63 -24.39 -2.70 -0.08
N GLY A 64 -24.42 -2.72 -1.40
CA GLY A 64 -24.63 -3.96 -2.17
C GLY A 64 -23.52 -5.02 -1.99
N MET A 65 -22.35 -4.62 -1.48
CA MET A 65 -21.25 -5.52 -1.11
C MET A 65 -21.26 -5.92 0.37
N CYS A 66 -22.21 -5.40 1.16
CA CYS A 66 -22.28 -5.67 2.60
C CYS A 66 -22.98 -7.00 2.86
N ALA A 67 -22.32 -7.92 3.56
CA ALA A 67 -22.80 -9.27 3.87
C ALA A 67 -23.44 -9.38 5.27
N VAL A 68 -23.60 -8.27 5.97
CA VAL A 68 -24.25 -8.19 7.28
C VAL A 68 -25.30 -7.09 7.31
N PRO A 69 -26.32 -7.16 8.19
CA PRO A 69 -27.23 -6.06 8.43
C PRO A 69 -26.49 -4.79 8.84
N ARG A 70 -26.96 -3.62 8.37
CA ARG A 70 -26.32 -2.32 8.64
C ARG A 70 -26.13 -2.03 10.12
N GLU A 71 -27.04 -2.51 10.96
CA GLU A 71 -27.05 -2.33 12.41
C GLU A 71 -25.87 -3.03 13.11
N GLN A 72 -25.23 -3.97 12.43
CA GLN A 72 -24.02 -4.65 12.93
C GLN A 72 -22.73 -3.88 12.57
N LEU A 73 -22.81 -2.85 11.72
CA LEU A 73 -21.66 -2.03 11.38
C LEU A 73 -21.35 -1.05 12.50
N VAL A 74 -20.12 -1.08 12.99
CA VAL A 74 -19.63 -0.19 14.06
C VAL A 74 -18.65 0.86 13.55
N ARG A 75 -18.12 0.67 12.33
CA ARG A 75 -17.23 1.63 11.67
C ARG A 75 -17.41 1.57 10.16
N ILE A 76 -17.24 2.72 9.50
CA ILE A 76 -17.29 2.86 8.06
C ILE A 76 -16.05 3.63 7.62
N HIS A 77 -15.35 3.10 6.63
CA HIS A 77 -14.27 3.77 5.93
C HIS A 77 -14.60 3.92 4.45
N ALA A 78 -13.85 4.77 3.77
CA ALA A 78 -13.96 4.89 2.33
C ALA A 78 -12.59 5.14 1.71
N SER A 79 -12.33 4.55 0.55
CA SER A 79 -11.18 4.93 -0.28
C SER A 79 -11.56 6.04 -1.26
N SER A 80 -10.57 6.88 -1.65
CA SER A 80 -10.79 7.93 -2.64
C SER A 80 -11.12 7.32 -4.01
N GLY A 81 -12.30 7.64 -4.52
CA GLY A 81 -12.66 7.34 -5.89
C GLY A 81 -12.10 8.41 -6.83
N THR A 82 -11.21 8.06 -7.74
CA THR A 82 -10.74 8.97 -8.82
C THR A 82 -11.86 9.37 -9.79
N THR A 83 -13.02 8.72 -9.72
CA THR A 83 -14.16 8.86 -10.64
C THR A 83 -15.48 9.30 -9.97
N GLY A 84 -15.42 9.92 -8.77
CA GLY A 84 -16.56 10.59 -8.15
C GLY A 84 -17.19 9.88 -6.95
N LYS A 85 -17.58 8.60 -7.02
CA LYS A 85 -18.11 7.88 -5.84
C LYS A 85 -17.01 7.18 -5.07
N PRO A 86 -16.92 7.37 -3.73
CA PRO A 86 -15.95 6.65 -2.90
C PRO A 86 -16.30 5.16 -2.81
N THR A 87 -15.30 4.31 -2.57
CA THR A 87 -15.51 2.90 -2.23
C THR A 87 -15.80 2.82 -0.73
N ILE A 88 -17.02 2.42 -0.37
CA ILE A 88 -17.44 2.29 1.04
C ILE A 88 -17.06 0.90 1.56
N VAL A 89 -16.47 0.86 2.75
CA VAL A 89 -16.11 -0.38 3.46
C VAL A 89 -16.62 -0.28 4.89
N GLY A 90 -17.54 -1.19 5.25
CA GLY A 90 -18.06 -1.34 6.60
C GLY A 90 -17.24 -2.36 7.40
N TYR A 91 -17.30 -2.24 8.72
CA TYR A 91 -16.65 -3.15 9.67
C TYR A 91 -17.61 -3.50 10.81
N THR A 92 -17.71 -4.78 11.14
CA THR A 92 -18.33 -5.25 12.39
C THR A 92 -17.36 -5.07 13.56
N ARG A 93 -17.81 -5.39 14.77
CA ARG A 93 -16.91 -5.45 15.93
C ARG A 93 -15.83 -6.52 15.74
N THR A 94 -16.21 -7.68 15.22
CA THR A 94 -15.28 -8.79 14.92
C THR A 94 -14.23 -8.37 13.88
N ASP A 95 -14.65 -7.68 12.81
CA ASP A 95 -13.73 -7.15 11.80
C ASP A 95 -12.71 -6.19 12.41
N LEU A 96 -13.13 -5.31 13.32
CA LEU A 96 -12.22 -4.38 14.00
C LEU A 96 -11.25 -5.11 14.91
N ASP A 97 -11.73 -6.07 15.69
CA ASP A 97 -10.90 -6.84 16.62
C ASP A 97 -9.85 -7.66 15.86
N LEU A 98 -10.21 -8.21 14.70
CA LEU A 98 -9.31 -8.88 13.76
C LEU A 98 -8.25 -7.89 13.23
N TRP A 99 -8.69 -6.75 12.72
CA TRP A 99 -7.82 -5.74 12.13
C TRP A 99 -6.83 -5.18 13.16
N ASP A 100 -7.31 -4.82 14.34
CA ASP A 100 -6.47 -4.34 15.44
C ASP A 100 -5.41 -5.41 15.83
N GLY A 101 -5.80 -6.70 15.84
CA GLY A 101 -4.86 -7.81 16.08
C GLY A 101 -3.79 -7.95 15.01
N LEU A 102 -4.16 -7.80 13.73
CA LEU A 102 -3.20 -7.85 12.60
C LEU A 102 -2.23 -6.68 12.63
N VAL A 103 -2.71 -5.47 12.91
CA VAL A 103 -1.83 -4.29 13.00
C VAL A 103 -0.94 -4.36 14.24
N ALA A 104 -1.43 -4.87 15.38
CA ALA A 104 -0.59 -5.16 16.54
C ALA A 104 0.56 -6.11 16.18
N ARG A 105 0.27 -7.21 15.47
CA ARG A 105 1.27 -8.14 14.92
C ARG A 105 2.28 -7.45 14.00
N CYS A 106 1.83 -6.51 13.16
CA CYS A 106 2.71 -5.72 12.31
C CYS A 106 3.68 -4.86 13.15
N ILE A 107 3.19 -4.21 14.20
CA ILE A 107 4.02 -3.39 15.09
C ILE A 107 5.05 -4.27 15.82
N GLU A 108 4.65 -5.44 16.33
CA GLU A 108 5.56 -6.41 16.93
C GLU A 108 6.60 -6.93 15.93
N ALA A 109 6.19 -7.28 14.71
CA ALA A 109 7.09 -7.74 13.64
C ALA A 109 8.11 -6.66 13.21
N ALA A 110 7.81 -5.40 13.45
CA ALA A 110 8.70 -4.28 13.27
C ALA A 110 9.66 -4.05 14.47
N GLY A 111 9.52 -4.80 15.55
CA GLY A 111 10.29 -4.62 16.79
C GLY A 111 9.65 -3.66 17.79
N GLY A 112 8.37 -3.32 17.61
CA GLY A 112 7.58 -2.53 18.56
C GLY A 112 7.17 -3.35 19.78
N ARG A 113 6.90 -2.68 20.90
CA ARG A 113 6.58 -3.25 22.21
C ARG A 113 5.41 -2.51 22.85
N ALA A 114 4.75 -3.15 23.81
CA ALA A 114 3.60 -2.60 24.51
C ALA A 114 3.85 -1.22 25.17
N GLU A 115 5.06 -0.98 25.66
CA GLU A 115 5.42 0.28 26.32
C GLU A 115 5.80 1.42 25.36
N ASP A 116 5.86 1.16 24.05
CA ASP A 116 6.28 2.16 23.08
C ASP A 116 5.26 3.29 22.91
N LEU A 117 5.78 4.49 22.65
CA LEU A 117 5.00 5.63 22.19
C LEU A 117 5.08 5.71 20.67
N ILE A 118 3.93 5.72 20.03
CA ILE A 118 3.79 5.78 18.57
C ILE A 118 3.32 7.16 18.13
N HIS A 119 4.07 7.81 17.25
CA HIS A 119 3.65 9.03 16.56
C HIS A 119 2.92 8.66 15.27
N ASN A 120 1.59 8.74 15.28
CA ASN A 120 0.78 8.37 14.13
C ASN A 120 0.41 9.61 13.31
N ALA A 121 1.15 9.83 12.22
CA ALA A 121 0.96 10.91 11.26
C ALA A 121 0.19 10.48 10.00
N TYR A 122 -0.43 9.30 9.98
CA TYR A 122 -1.44 8.99 8.97
C TYR A 122 -2.72 9.78 9.22
N GLY A 123 -3.38 10.21 8.14
CA GLY A 123 -4.64 10.96 8.24
C GLY A 123 -5.75 10.18 8.96
N TYR A 124 -6.38 10.83 9.92
CA TYR A 124 -7.60 10.36 10.58
C TYR A 124 -8.82 10.86 9.80
N GLY A 125 -9.75 9.99 9.50
CA GLY A 125 -10.96 10.32 8.74
C GLY A 125 -11.50 9.07 8.04
N LEU A 126 -11.97 9.23 6.79
CA LEU A 126 -12.54 8.10 6.03
C LEU A 126 -11.49 7.09 5.59
N PHE A 127 -10.21 7.47 5.48
CA PHE A 127 -9.13 6.54 5.12
C PHE A 127 -8.80 5.60 6.28
N THR A 128 -8.34 4.40 5.93
CA THR A 128 -8.07 3.33 6.91
C THR A 128 -6.74 3.49 7.66
N GLY A 129 -5.78 4.28 7.14
CA GLY A 129 -4.42 4.36 7.67
C GLY A 129 -4.36 4.79 9.14
N GLY A 130 -4.90 5.97 9.48
CA GLY A 130 -4.81 6.54 10.82
C GLY A 130 -5.47 5.68 11.89
N LEU A 131 -6.74 5.33 11.69
CA LEU A 131 -7.50 4.54 12.68
C LEU A 131 -7.05 3.08 12.75
N GLY A 132 -6.56 2.50 11.64
CA GLY A 132 -6.03 1.13 11.66
C GLY A 132 -4.75 1.03 12.50
N LEU A 133 -3.79 1.94 12.27
CA LEU A 133 -2.57 1.99 13.09
C LEU A 133 -2.89 2.30 14.56
N HIS A 134 -3.83 3.19 14.81
CA HIS A 134 -4.27 3.55 16.16
C HIS A 134 -4.84 2.34 16.92
N GLY A 135 -5.79 1.63 16.31
CA GLY A 135 -6.42 0.46 16.95
C GLY A 135 -5.42 -0.66 17.25
N GLY A 136 -4.55 -0.98 16.27
CA GLY A 136 -3.51 -1.99 16.47
C GLY A 136 -2.48 -1.61 17.53
N ALA A 137 -2.07 -0.35 17.57
CA ALA A 137 -1.16 0.15 18.59
C ALA A 137 -1.78 0.03 20.00
N GLN A 138 -3.03 0.45 20.16
CA GLN A 138 -3.75 0.30 21.44
C GLN A 138 -3.95 -1.17 21.83
N LYS A 139 -4.23 -2.04 20.84
CA LYS A 139 -4.35 -3.49 21.06
C LYS A 139 -3.07 -4.11 21.59
N LEU A 140 -1.92 -3.65 21.09
CA LEU A 140 -0.60 -4.08 21.57
C LEU A 140 -0.29 -3.54 22.97
N GLY A 141 -0.89 -2.42 23.36
CA GLY A 141 -0.63 -1.73 24.63
C GLY A 141 0.22 -0.47 24.49
N CYS A 142 0.52 -0.03 23.25
CA CYS A 142 1.24 1.20 22.99
C CYS A 142 0.40 2.44 23.31
N ALA A 143 1.06 3.52 23.74
CA ALA A 143 0.47 4.84 23.71
C ALA A 143 0.57 5.45 22.31
N VAL A 144 -0.45 6.19 21.85
CA VAL A 144 -0.51 6.77 20.52
C VAL A 144 -0.66 8.27 20.59
N VAL A 145 0.21 8.99 19.88
CA VAL A 145 0.02 10.41 19.55
C VAL A 145 -0.74 10.49 18.22
N PRO A 146 -2.05 10.81 18.22
CA PRO A 146 -2.88 10.83 17.01
C PRO A 146 -2.69 12.17 16.26
N ALA A 147 -1.48 12.38 15.75
CA ALA A 147 -1.06 13.66 15.17
C ALA A 147 -1.80 13.98 13.86
N SER A 148 -2.22 12.93 13.12
CA SER A 148 -2.79 13.05 11.76
C SER A 148 -1.77 13.59 10.74
N GLY A 149 -2.16 13.75 9.47
CA GLY A 149 -1.30 14.34 8.43
C GLY A 149 -1.25 15.86 8.53
N GLY A 150 -0.19 16.47 8.00
CA GLY A 150 0.00 17.92 7.95
C GLY A 150 0.51 18.54 9.24
N GLN A 151 0.46 19.86 9.31
CA GLN A 151 0.95 20.65 10.46
C GLN A 151 2.40 20.27 10.87
N THR A 152 3.30 20.21 9.91
CA THR A 152 4.65 19.65 10.04
C THR A 152 5.44 20.24 11.22
N GLU A 153 5.36 21.54 11.46
CA GLU A 153 6.03 22.18 12.60
C GLU A 153 5.54 21.66 13.96
N ARG A 154 4.22 21.47 14.08
CA ARG A 154 3.62 20.90 15.29
C ARG A 154 4.05 19.45 15.49
N GLN A 155 4.17 18.68 14.42
CA GLN A 155 4.63 17.29 14.51
C GLN A 155 6.07 17.21 15.01
N ILE A 156 6.95 18.08 14.52
CA ILE A 156 8.35 18.19 15.00
C ILE A 156 8.39 18.51 16.49
N GLN A 157 7.58 19.49 16.91
CA GLN A 157 7.48 19.83 18.34
C GLN A 157 7.01 18.62 19.17
N LEU A 158 5.96 17.91 18.74
CA LEU A 158 5.45 16.73 19.45
C LEU A 158 6.49 15.59 19.50
N ILE A 159 7.26 15.38 18.44
CA ILE A 159 8.36 14.40 18.40
C ILE A 159 9.45 14.78 19.41
N ALA A 160 9.82 16.05 19.47
CA ALA A 160 10.83 16.55 20.39
C ALA A 160 10.38 16.44 21.87
N ASP A 161 9.14 16.83 22.16
CA ASP A 161 8.61 16.92 23.53
C ASP A 161 8.22 15.52 24.08
N LEU A 162 7.51 14.72 23.28
CA LEU A 162 6.94 13.43 23.73
C LEU A 162 7.89 12.25 23.50
N LYS A 163 8.90 12.41 22.65
CA LYS A 163 9.93 11.40 22.37
C LYS A 163 9.36 10.04 21.97
N PRO A 164 8.50 9.97 20.93
CA PRO A 164 8.01 8.69 20.43
C PRO A 164 9.16 7.87 19.86
N ARG A 165 9.05 6.53 19.99
CA ARG A 165 10.00 5.59 19.41
C ARG A 165 9.64 5.18 18.00
N ILE A 166 8.34 5.14 17.68
CA ILE A 166 7.81 4.65 16.40
C ILE A 166 7.12 5.79 15.65
N LEU A 167 7.44 5.96 14.36
CA LEU A 167 6.79 6.89 13.44
C LEU A 167 5.96 6.10 12.42
N CYS A 168 4.68 6.47 12.26
CA CYS A 168 3.79 5.92 11.26
C CYS A 168 3.30 7.02 10.32
N CYS A 169 3.69 6.97 9.05
CA CYS A 169 3.27 7.93 8.02
C CYS A 169 3.52 7.37 6.60
N THR A 170 3.23 8.17 5.56
CA THR A 170 3.68 7.82 4.21
C THR A 170 5.19 8.03 4.07
N PRO A 171 5.89 7.27 3.20
CA PRO A 171 7.32 7.44 2.97
C PRO A 171 7.69 8.87 2.54
N SER A 172 6.88 9.47 1.66
CA SER A 172 7.07 10.87 1.24
C SER A 172 7.02 11.84 2.40
N TYR A 173 6.09 11.62 3.34
CA TYR A 173 5.96 12.51 4.50
C TYR A 173 7.09 12.33 5.51
N ALA A 174 7.65 11.13 5.63
CA ALA A 174 8.85 10.90 6.46
C ALA A 174 10.03 11.77 6.00
N LEU A 175 10.23 11.92 4.68
CA LEU A 175 11.26 12.81 4.14
C LEU A 175 10.95 14.29 4.38
N VAL A 176 9.67 14.68 4.29
CA VAL A 176 9.25 16.07 4.64
C VAL A 176 9.54 16.38 6.12
N LEU A 177 9.27 15.42 7.01
CA LEU A 177 9.61 15.56 8.44
C LEU A 177 11.12 15.66 8.65
N ALA A 178 11.93 14.84 7.98
CA ALA A 178 13.38 14.92 8.06
C ALA A 178 13.91 16.29 7.63
N GLU A 179 13.47 16.80 6.46
CA GLU A 179 13.84 18.14 5.97
C GLU A 179 13.42 19.26 6.95
N ALA A 180 12.23 19.14 7.51
CA ALA A 180 11.71 20.14 8.41
C ALA A 180 12.47 20.16 9.74
N ILE A 181 12.89 18.99 10.26
CA ILE A 181 13.76 18.89 11.45
C ILE A 181 15.13 19.54 11.14
N GLU A 182 15.74 19.24 10.00
CA GLU A 182 17.03 19.82 9.57
C GLU A 182 16.95 21.35 9.50
N ARG A 183 15.85 21.92 8.98
CA ARG A 183 15.64 23.37 8.92
C ARG A 183 15.60 24.05 10.29
N THR A 184 15.26 23.33 11.35
CA THR A 184 15.35 23.87 12.73
C THR A 184 16.78 23.89 13.28
N GLY A 185 17.77 23.36 12.54
CA GLY A 185 19.15 23.19 13.00
C GLY A 185 19.36 21.92 13.83
N MET A 186 18.32 21.11 14.05
CA MET A 186 18.45 19.81 14.71
C MET A 186 18.91 18.72 13.75
N ASN A 187 19.65 17.75 14.26
CA ASN A 187 19.96 16.56 13.50
C ASN A 187 18.82 15.53 13.64
N PRO A 188 18.11 15.15 12.55
CA PRO A 188 17.00 14.21 12.61
C PRO A 188 17.39 12.84 13.22
N ARG A 189 18.64 12.41 13.05
CA ARG A 189 19.19 11.16 13.63
C ARG A 189 19.34 11.20 15.15
N ARG A 190 19.14 12.34 15.79
CA ARG A 190 19.21 12.53 17.26
C ARG A 190 17.82 12.64 17.89
N THR A 191 16.76 12.40 17.15
CA THR A 191 15.41 12.24 17.70
C THR A 191 15.31 10.91 18.46
N SER A 192 14.21 10.70 19.14
CA SER A 192 13.91 9.44 19.83
C SER A 192 13.39 8.33 18.88
N LEU A 193 13.17 8.64 17.60
CA LEU A 193 12.65 7.71 16.63
C LEU A 193 13.67 6.61 16.33
N GLU A 194 13.21 5.37 16.35
CA GLU A 194 14.01 4.18 16.03
C GLU A 194 13.38 3.34 14.93
N ILE A 195 12.04 3.35 14.81
CA ILE A 195 11.29 2.52 13.88
C ILE A 195 10.33 3.41 13.06
N GLY A 196 10.26 3.16 11.75
CA GLY A 196 9.26 3.74 10.87
C GLY A 196 8.39 2.66 10.24
N LEU A 197 7.06 2.81 10.34
CA LEU A 197 6.07 1.99 9.65
C LEU A 197 5.46 2.81 8.53
N PHE A 198 5.91 2.55 7.30
CA PHE A 198 5.59 3.35 6.13
C PHE A 198 4.78 2.56 5.12
N GLY A 199 3.86 3.22 4.42
CA GLY A 199 3.02 2.60 3.41
C GLY A 199 2.03 3.58 2.82
N ALA A 200 0.94 3.05 2.26
CA ALA A 200 -0.12 3.79 1.57
C ALA A 200 0.28 4.35 0.20
N GLU A 201 1.55 4.34 -0.17
CA GLU A 201 2.06 4.66 -1.51
C GLU A 201 3.20 3.71 -1.88
N PRO A 202 3.40 3.39 -3.17
CA PRO A 202 4.58 2.65 -3.61
C PRO A 202 5.86 3.46 -3.34
N TRP A 203 6.90 2.78 -2.90
CA TRP A 203 8.21 3.36 -2.65
C TRP A 203 9.34 2.38 -2.91
N SER A 204 10.49 2.89 -3.28
CA SER A 204 11.65 2.10 -3.68
C SER A 204 12.56 1.75 -2.51
N ALA A 205 13.45 0.77 -2.71
CA ALA A 205 14.52 0.47 -1.75
C ALA A 205 15.48 1.67 -1.60
N ALA A 206 15.67 2.45 -2.66
CA ALA A 206 16.47 3.67 -2.60
C ALA A 206 15.82 4.71 -1.68
N MET A 207 14.51 4.92 -1.77
CA MET A 207 13.78 5.80 -0.84
C MET A 207 13.83 5.27 0.60
N GLN A 208 13.76 3.95 0.81
CA GLN A 208 13.94 3.37 2.14
C GLN A 208 15.30 3.74 2.71
N SER A 209 16.37 3.54 1.93
CA SER A 209 17.73 3.88 2.35
C SER A 209 17.88 5.38 2.65
N GLU A 210 17.25 6.24 1.85
CA GLU A 210 17.27 7.69 2.07
C GLU A 210 16.59 8.08 3.39
N ILE A 211 15.41 7.50 3.67
CA ILE A 211 14.70 7.72 4.95
C ILE A 211 15.55 7.23 6.13
N GLU A 212 16.11 6.01 6.05
CA GLU A 212 16.95 5.44 7.09
C GLU A 212 18.21 6.28 7.35
N ASN A 213 18.85 6.75 6.28
CA ASN A 213 20.03 7.60 6.38
C ASN A 213 19.74 8.94 7.02
N ARG A 214 18.62 9.59 6.67
CA ARG A 214 18.27 10.92 7.18
C ARG A 214 17.74 10.87 8.60
N LEU A 215 16.82 9.96 8.91
CA LEU A 215 16.19 9.88 10.23
C LEU A 215 16.96 9.00 11.22
N GLY A 216 17.84 8.10 10.76
CA GLY A 216 18.57 7.18 11.62
C GLY A 216 17.70 6.06 12.21
N ILE A 217 16.64 5.68 11.52
CA ILE A 217 15.64 4.70 11.95
C ILE A 217 15.70 3.44 11.09
N VAL A 218 15.01 2.37 11.53
CA VAL A 218 14.69 1.21 10.69
C VAL A 218 13.36 1.49 9.99
N ALA A 219 13.37 1.66 8.67
CA ALA A 219 12.18 1.92 7.88
C ALA A 219 11.61 0.61 7.32
N LEU A 220 10.33 0.33 7.58
CA LEU A 220 9.67 -0.93 7.23
C LEU A 220 8.40 -0.66 6.42
N ASP A 221 8.20 -1.47 5.39
CA ASP A 221 7.05 -1.36 4.49
C ASP A 221 5.83 -2.06 5.10
N LEU A 222 4.71 -1.34 5.16
CA LEU A 222 3.42 -1.82 5.64
C LEU A 222 2.39 -1.72 4.50
N TYR A 223 1.97 -2.86 3.99
CA TYR A 223 1.03 -2.95 2.90
C TYR A 223 -0.40 -3.23 3.38
N GLY A 224 -1.35 -2.61 2.69
CA GLY A 224 -2.77 -2.87 2.84
C GLY A 224 -3.62 -1.91 2.03
N LEU A 225 -4.89 -2.24 1.89
CA LEU A 225 -5.88 -1.45 1.15
C LEU A 225 -7.24 -1.59 1.81
N SER A 226 -8.04 -0.53 1.75
CA SER A 226 -9.33 -0.43 2.44
C SER A 226 -10.30 -1.54 2.03
N GLU A 227 -10.30 -1.92 0.76
CA GLU A 227 -11.20 -2.92 0.20
C GLU A 227 -10.96 -4.30 0.81
N VAL A 228 -9.71 -4.67 1.09
CA VAL A 228 -9.37 -5.95 1.73
C VAL A 228 -9.59 -5.88 3.24
N LEU A 229 -8.93 -4.95 3.94
CA LEU A 229 -9.18 -4.69 5.37
C LEU A 229 -8.68 -3.29 5.80
N GLY A 230 -7.55 -2.84 5.31
CA GLY A 230 -6.80 -1.64 5.68
C GLY A 230 -5.31 -1.96 5.74
N PRO A 231 -4.47 -1.16 6.42
CA PRO A 231 -3.09 -1.53 6.69
C PRO A 231 -3.03 -2.82 7.50
N GLY A 232 -1.98 -3.63 7.29
CA GLY A 232 -1.77 -4.88 8.01
C GLY A 232 -2.17 -6.14 7.23
N VAL A 233 -2.25 -6.09 5.89
CA VAL A 233 -2.38 -7.27 5.03
C VAL A 233 -1.03 -7.96 4.85
N ALA A 234 0.03 -7.20 4.65
CA ALA A 234 1.40 -7.68 4.59
C ALA A 234 2.36 -6.66 5.22
N GLN A 235 3.49 -7.14 5.73
CA GLN A 235 4.45 -6.34 6.47
C GLN A 235 5.89 -6.79 6.21
N GLU A 236 6.80 -5.84 5.95
CA GLU A 236 8.24 -6.08 6.04
C GLU A 236 8.64 -6.23 7.49
N ARG A 237 9.25 -7.35 7.84
CA ARG A 237 9.65 -7.66 9.21
C ARG A 237 11.07 -7.15 9.49
N ALA A 238 11.34 -6.75 10.72
CA ALA A 238 12.68 -6.30 11.12
C ALA A 238 13.75 -7.38 10.99
N ASP A 239 13.37 -8.66 11.19
CA ASP A 239 14.23 -9.84 11.10
C ASP A 239 14.29 -10.47 9.69
N ALA A 240 13.45 -9.98 8.74
CA ALA A 240 13.37 -10.52 7.38
C ALA A 240 13.10 -9.40 6.36
N ARG A 241 14.12 -8.54 6.18
CA ARG A 241 14.07 -7.35 5.35
C ARG A 241 13.94 -7.63 3.84
N GLY A 242 13.42 -6.66 3.10
CA GLY A 242 13.35 -6.66 1.64
C GLY A 242 12.09 -7.25 1.03
N LEU A 243 11.40 -8.14 1.74
CA LEU A 243 10.13 -8.73 1.33
C LEU A 243 9.08 -8.58 2.43
N LEU A 244 7.80 -8.47 2.04
CA LEU A 244 6.69 -8.37 2.99
C LEU A 244 6.11 -9.75 3.26
N THR A 245 6.00 -10.14 4.52
CA THR A 245 5.26 -11.34 4.94
C THR A 245 3.77 -11.06 4.80
N VAL A 246 3.05 -11.88 4.03
CA VAL A 246 1.59 -11.84 3.93
C VAL A 246 1.00 -12.61 5.11
N TRP A 247 0.03 -12.01 5.82
CA TRP A 247 -0.63 -12.70 6.94
C TRP A 247 -1.67 -13.71 6.40
N GLU A 248 -1.16 -14.83 5.91
CA GLU A 248 -1.94 -15.84 5.18
C GLU A 248 -2.91 -16.65 6.05
N ASP A 249 -2.89 -16.49 7.34
CA ASP A 249 -3.92 -16.99 8.25
C ASP A 249 -5.25 -16.20 8.13
N GLU A 250 -5.20 -14.98 7.55
CA GLU A 250 -6.37 -14.10 7.36
C GLU A 250 -6.59 -13.67 5.91
N PHE A 251 -5.57 -13.82 5.05
CA PHE A 251 -5.66 -13.44 3.64
C PHE A 251 -5.08 -14.54 2.75
N TYR A 252 -5.76 -14.84 1.65
CA TYR A 252 -5.22 -15.74 0.64
C TYR A 252 -4.76 -14.95 -0.57
N PRO A 253 -3.43 -14.85 -0.82
CA PRO A 253 -2.88 -14.14 -1.97
C PRO A 253 -2.76 -15.06 -3.19
N GLU A 254 -3.06 -14.51 -4.37
CA GLU A 254 -2.76 -15.06 -5.68
C GLU A 254 -1.96 -14.05 -6.49
N ILE A 255 -1.12 -14.53 -7.40
CA ILE A 255 -0.57 -13.71 -8.50
C ILE A 255 -1.24 -14.16 -9.79
N VAL A 256 -1.79 -13.22 -10.53
CA VAL A 256 -2.48 -13.52 -11.79
C VAL A 256 -1.89 -12.73 -12.95
N ASP A 257 -1.97 -13.27 -14.13
CA ASP A 257 -1.69 -12.53 -15.36
C ASP A 257 -2.71 -11.37 -15.50
N PRO A 258 -2.25 -10.12 -15.63
CA PRO A 258 -3.14 -8.97 -15.63
C PRO A 258 -4.15 -8.95 -16.78
N VAL A 259 -3.83 -9.64 -17.92
CA VAL A 259 -4.65 -9.65 -19.13
C VAL A 259 -5.60 -10.83 -19.13
N THR A 260 -5.08 -12.04 -18.91
CA THR A 260 -5.87 -13.28 -19.01
C THR A 260 -6.56 -13.67 -17.70
N GLY A 261 -6.08 -13.16 -16.55
CA GLY A 261 -6.55 -13.56 -15.22
C GLY A 261 -6.10 -14.95 -14.79
N ALA A 262 -5.25 -15.63 -15.57
CA ALA A 262 -4.71 -16.93 -15.20
C ALA A 262 -3.81 -16.82 -13.96
N VAL A 263 -3.95 -17.75 -13.02
CA VAL A 263 -3.06 -17.83 -11.84
C VAL A 263 -1.66 -18.21 -12.31
N LEU A 264 -0.69 -17.43 -11.90
CA LEU A 264 0.71 -17.61 -12.24
C LEU A 264 1.45 -18.46 -11.19
N PRO A 265 2.54 -19.14 -11.58
CA PRO A 265 3.36 -19.90 -10.65
C PRO A 265 4.08 -18.99 -9.67
N GLU A 266 4.49 -19.56 -8.52
CA GLU A 266 5.30 -18.86 -7.51
C GLU A 266 6.59 -18.29 -8.14
N GLY A 267 6.94 -17.06 -7.75
CA GLY A 267 8.08 -16.31 -8.30
C GLY A 267 7.78 -15.55 -9.60
N ALA A 268 6.67 -15.81 -10.27
CA ALA A 268 6.29 -15.03 -11.44
C ALA A 268 5.76 -13.65 -11.04
N GLU A 269 6.04 -12.64 -11.87
CA GLU A 269 5.48 -11.30 -11.74
C GLU A 269 4.08 -11.25 -12.33
N GLY A 270 3.15 -10.63 -11.61
CA GLY A 270 1.79 -10.42 -12.07
C GLY A 270 1.00 -9.54 -11.12
N GLU A 271 -0.30 -9.46 -11.36
CA GLU A 271 -1.19 -8.68 -10.51
C GLU A 271 -1.51 -9.45 -9.23
N LEU A 272 -1.36 -8.77 -8.10
CA LEU A 272 -1.68 -9.28 -6.78
C LEU A 272 -3.21 -9.28 -6.57
N VAL A 273 -3.72 -10.41 -6.12
CA VAL A 273 -5.13 -10.64 -5.85
C VAL A 273 -5.27 -11.17 -4.43
N PHE A 274 -6.25 -10.66 -3.69
CA PHE A 274 -6.52 -11.12 -2.33
C PHE A 274 -7.94 -11.64 -2.15
N THR A 275 -8.06 -12.71 -1.37
CA THR A 275 -9.31 -13.16 -0.78
C THR A 275 -9.21 -13.00 0.73
N SER A 276 -10.16 -12.26 1.34
CA SER A 276 -10.27 -12.18 2.81
C SER A 276 -10.87 -13.48 3.36
N LEU A 277 -10.29 -14.02 4.44
CA LEU A 277 -10.69 -15.31 4.96
C LEU A 277 -11.66 -15.24 6.14
N SER A 278 -11.69 -14.11 6.86
CA SER A 278 -12.46 -13.94 8.12
C SER A 278 -13.23 -12.63 8.19
N LYS A 279 -13.28 -11.83 7.12
CA LYS A 279 -13.97 -10.52 7.11
C LYS A 279 -15.48 -10.72 6.98
N GLU A 280 -16.24 -10.18 7.95
CA GLU A 280 -17.69 -10.35 8.02
C GLU A 280 -18.45 -9.32 7.21
N ALA A 281 -18.18 -8.01 7.43
CA ALA A 281 -19.03 -6.96 6.89
C ALA A 281 -18.98 -6.86 5.37
N VAL A 282 -17.80 -6.84 4.80
CA VAL A 282 -17.58 -6.70 3.36
C VAL A 282 -16.49 -7.70 2.94
N PRO A 283 -16.82 -8.99 2.84
CA PRO A 283 -15.88 -9.99 2.37
C PRO A 283 -15.45 -9.70 0.92
N VAL A 284 -14.19 -9.98 0.59
CA VAL A 284 -13.71 -9.89 -0.79
C VAL A 284 -13.18 -11.24 -1.25
N ILE A 285 -13.69 -11.70 -2.39
CA ILE A 285 -13.28 -12.94 -3.03
C ILE A 285 -12.53 -12.60 -4.31
N ARG A 286 -11.26 -12.99 -4.39
CA ARG A 286 -10.37 -12.73 -5.53
C ARG A 286 -10.37 -11.26 -5.96
N TYR A 287 -10.13 -10.37 -5.01
CA TYR A 287 -10.09 -8.93 -5.28
C TYR A 287 -8.82 -8.56 -6.06
N ARG A 288 -8.98 -8.03 -7.26
CA ARG A 288 -7.90 -7.50 -8.08
C ARG A 288 -7.46 -6.15 -7.56
N THR A 289 -6.23 -6.07 -7.06
CA THR A 289 -5.71 -4.86 -6.41
C THR A 289 -5.22 -3.82 -7.41
N GLY A 290 -4.87 -4.25 -8.62
CA GLY A 290 -4.12 -3.45 -9.58
C GLY A 290 -2.62 -3.36 -9.28
N ASP A 291 -2.17 -3.83 -8.12
CA ASP A 291 -0.77 -3.80 -7.71
C ASP A 291 0.00 -4.97 -8.31
N LEU A 292 1.20 -4.72 -8.85
CA LEU A 292 2.09 -5.74 -9.40
C LEU A 292 3.09 -6.17 -8.33
N SER A 293 3.27 -7.50 -8.20
CA SER A 293 4.18 -8.11 -7.23
C SER A 293 4.57 -9.52 -7.66
N ARG A 294 5.34 -10.21 -6.82
CA ARG A 294 5.63 -11.65 -6.90
C ARG A 294 5.40 -12.27 -5.53
N LEU A 295 4.99 -13.53 -5.50
CA LEU A 295 4.95 -14.31 -4.26
C LEU A 295 6.20 -15.20 -4.18
N HIS A 296 6.79 -15.24 -2.99
CA HIS A 296 7.96 -16.03 -2.64
C HIS A 296 7.62 -17.03 -1.55
N PRO A 297 8.32 -18.17 -1.46
CA PRO A 297 8.12 -19.13 -0.40
C PRO A 297 8.35 -18.51 0.99
N PRO A 298 7.81 -19.13 2.05
CA PRO A 298 8.12 -18.79 3.42
C PRO A 298 9.63 -18.80 3.71
N ALA A 299 10.07 -17.98 4.66
CA ALA A 299 11.43 -18.02 5.17
C ALA A 299 11.47 -17.78 6.67
N GLY A 300 12.45 -18.37 7.34
CA GLY A 300 12.55 -18.34 8.81
C GLY A 300 11.42 -19.14 9.48
N ASP A 301 11.06 -18.70 10.68
CA ASP A 301 10.09 -19.39 11.54
C ASP A 301 8.62 -19.11 11.21
N VAL A 302 8.35 -18.16 10.30
CA VAL A 302 6.99 -17.81 9.90
C VAL A 302 6.60 -18.59 8.63
N PRO A 303 5.65 -19.54 8.71
CA PRO A 303 5.30 -20.44 7.61
C PRO A 303 4.38 -19.78 6.57
N MET A 304 4.50 -18.47 6.38
CA MET A 304 3.69 -17.65 5.48
C MET A 304 4.51 -17.17 4.30
N ARG A 305 3.91 -17.11 3.11
CA ARG A 305 4.55 -16.59 1.90
C ARG A 305 4.89 -15.11 2.07
N ARG A 306 5.87 -14.69 1.30
CA ARG A 306 6.30 -13.30 1.27
C ARG A 306 6.01 -12.74 -0.13
N MET A 307 5.86 -11.44 -0.22
CA MET A 307 5.67 -10.75 -1.48
C MET A 307 6.76 -9.70 -1.69
N ASP A 308 7.06 -9.40 -2.95
CA ASP A 308 7.85 -8.21 -3.28
C ASP A 308 7.10 -6.96 -2.81
N ARG A 309 7.84 -5.89 -2.56
CA ARG A 309 7.26 -4.54 -2.52
C ARG A 309 6.52 -4.29 -3.82
N ILE A 310 5.49 -3.47 -3.75
CA ILE A 310 4.73 -3.15 -4.95
C ILE A 310 5.65 -2.58 -6.02
N LEU A 311 5.75 -3.31 -7.14
CA LEU A 311 6.60 -2.96 -8.27
C LEU A 311 6.03 -1.79 -9.07
N GLY A 312 4.72 -1.64 -9.04
CA GLY A 312 3.94 -0.60 -9.69
C GLY A 312 2.47 -0.99 -9.67
N ARG A 313 1.62 -0.14 -10.20
CA ARG A 313 0.21 -0.45 -10.43
C ARG A 313 -0.04 -0.63 -11.92
N SER A 314 -0.86 -1.60 -12.28
CA SER A 314 -1.23 -1.82 -13.69
C SER A 314 -1.92 -0.60 -14.32
N ASP A 315 -2.60 0.24 -13.51
CA ASP A 315 -3.27 1.46 -13.93
C ASP A 315 -2.40 2.73 -13.85
N ASP A 316 -1.22 2.68 -13.21
CA ASP A 316 -0.25 3.78 -13.12
C ASP A 316 0.90 3.65 -14.13
N MET A 317 0.91 2.58 -14.92
CA MET A 317 1.93 2.38 -15.96
C MET A 317 1.80 3.46 -17.03
N LEU A 318 2.89 4.17 -17.26
CA LEU A 318 2.99 5.16 -18.31
C LEU A 318 3.44 4.47 -19.63
N ILE A 319 2.67 4.66 -20.68
CA ILE A 319 3.09 4.28 -22.05
C ILE A 319 3.55 5.54 -22.75
N VAL A 320 4.85 5.66 -22.95
CA VAL A 320 5.46 6.83 -23.60
C VAL A 320 6.24 6.37 -24.81
N ARG A 321 5.82 6.77 -26.00
CA ARG A 321 6.42 6.37 -27.28
C ARG A 321 6.55 4.84 -27.43
N GLY A 322 5.54 4.08 -26.96
CA GLY A 322 5.54 2.61 -27.02
C GLY A 322 6.36 1.91 -25.94
N VAL A 323 7.01 2.66 -25.05
CA VAL A 323 7.75 2.11 -23.90
C VAL A 323 6.87 2.14 -22.66
N ASN A 324 6.77 1.02 -21.98
CA ASN A 324 6.11 0.90 -20.68
C ASN A 324 7.10 1.27 -19.58
N ILE A 325 6.74 2.24 -18.72
CA ILE A 325 7.56 2.66 -17.59
C ILE A 325 6.70 2.96 -16.38
N PHE A 326 7.16 2.53 -15.21
CA PHE A 326 6.52 2.84 -13.93
C PHE A 326 7.20 4.04 -13.27
N PRO A 327 6.45 4.93 -12.59
CA PRO A 327 7.01 6.07 -11.88
C PRO A 327 8.11 5.69 -10.88
N ARG A 328 7.98 4.54 -10.21
CA ARG A 328 8.99 4.01 -9.30
C ARG A 328 10.35 3.76 -9.96
N GLN A 329 10.36 3.31 -11.22
CA GLN A 329 11.60 3.08 -11.97
C GLN A 329 12.34 4.40 -12.25
N ILE A 330 11.58 5.49 -12.43
CA ILE A 330 12.15 6.84 -12.57
C ILE A 330 12.69 7.32 -11.21
N GLU A 331 11.95 7.08 -10.12
CA GLU A 331 12.37 7.39 -8.75
C GLU A 331 13.71 6.73 -8.40
N GLU A 332 13.86 5.45 -8.72
CA GLU A 332 15.10 4.72 -8.47
C GLU A 332 16.31 5.40 -9.16
N LEU A 333 16.16 5.81 -10.43
CA LEU A 333 17.22 6.52 -11.14
C LEU A 333 17.56 7.88 -10.55
N ILE A 334 16.52 8.63 -10.10
CA ILE A 334 16.71 9.93 -9.46
C ILE A 334 17.52 9.76 -8.16
N LEU A 335 17.14 8.81 -7.32
CA LEU A 335 17.78 8.59 -6.02
C LEU A 335 19.18 7.94 -6.12
N GLU A 336 19.50 7.33 -7.25
CA GLU A 336 20.85 6.86 -7.56
C GLU A 336 21.79 7.98 -8.06
N GLU A 337 21.25 9.17 -8.40
CA GLU A 337 22.04 10.31 -8.88
C GLU A 337 22.42 11.21 -7.70
N ALA A 338 23.71 11.37 -7.45
CA ALA A 338 24.22 12.21 -6.37
C ALA A 338 23.81 13.67 -6.56
N GLY A 339 23.37 14.31 -5.48
CA GLY A 339 22.96 15.73 -5.48
C GLY A 339 21.51 15.97 -5.89
N LEU A 340 20.72 14.92 -6.18
CA LEU A 340 19.28 15.02 -6.36
C LEU A 340 18.52 14.64 -5.08
N SER A 341 17.38 15.25 -4.89
CA SER A 341 16.47 14.92 -3.79
C SER A 341 15.38 13.94 -4.22
N ALA A 342 14.64 13.38 -3.27
CA ALA A 342 13.47 12.54 -3.52
C ALA A 342 12.22 13.32 -3.96
N HIS A 343 12.33 14.65 -4.12
CA HIS A 343 11.24 15.50 -4.57
C HIS A 343 11.34 15.69 -6.08
N TYR A 344 10.41 15.06 -6.79
CA TYR A 344 10.36 15.08 -8.23
C TYR A 344 8.91 15.11 -8.73
N ARG A 345 8.76 15.50 -10.00
CA ARG A 345 7.50 15.51 -10.74
C ARG A 345 7.73 14.93 -12.13
N ILE A 346 6.81 14.13 -12.58
CA ILE A 346 6.78 13.53 -13.92
C ILE A 346 5.60 14.11 -14.66
N ASP A 347 5.85 14.81 -15.76
CA ASP A 347 4.83 15.32 -16.67
C ASP A 347 4.90 14.54 -18.00
N VAL A 348 3.76 14.00 -18.44
CA VAL A 348 3.62 13.39 -19.76
C VAL A 348 2.71 14.28 -20.59
N ARG A 349 3.22 14.78 -21.72
CA ARG A 349 2.50 15.70 -22.61
C ARG A 349 2.50 15.12 -24.02
N ARG A 350 1.63 15.65 -24.88
CA ARG A 350 1.64 15.36 -26.32
C ARG A 350 1.90 16.63 -27.08
N GLU A 351 3.03 16.71 -27.73
CA GLU A 351 3.38 17.83 -28.61
C GLU A 351 3.61 17.33 -30.03
N ASN A 352 2.98 17.97 -31.02
CA ASN A 352 3.12 17.60 -32.44
C ASN A 352 2.92 16.09 -32.69
N ALA A 353 1.88 15.50 -32.10
CA ALA A 353 1.57 14.07 -32.17
C ALA A 353 2.62 13.13 -31.56
N ARG A 354 3.60 13.64 -30.81
CA ARG A 354 4.61 12.86 -30.12
C ARG A 354 4.51 13.04 -28.62
N ASP A 355 4.60 11.93 -27.89
CA ASP A 355 4.61 11.98 -26.43
C ASP A 355 5.97 12.49 -25.92
N GLU A 356 5.93 13.47 -25.03
CA GLU A 356 7.08 14.01 -24.30
C GLU A 356 7.01 13.63 -22.83
N LEU A 357 8.16 13.22 -22.30
CA LEU A 357 8.37 12.94 -20.89
C LEU A 357 9.27 14.01 -20.30
N VAL A 358 8.76 14.75 -19.34
CA VAL A 358 9.52 15.77 -18.60
C VAL A 358 9.62 15.34 -17.16
N ILE A 359 10.84 15.29 -16.64
CA ILE A 359 11.13 14.97 -15.24
C ILE A 359 11.70 16.23 -14.60
N THR A 360 10.94 16.84 -13.70
CA THR A 360 11.40 17.95 -12.86
C THR A 360 11.88 17.40 -11.54
N VAL A 361 13.09 17.70 -11.12
CA VAL A 361 13.70 17.18 -9.88
C VAL A 361 14.42 18.30 -9.14
N GLU A 362 14.36 18.29 -7.82
CA GLU A 362 15.12 19.21 -6.99
C GLU A 362 16.54 18.72 -6.77
N GLY A 363 17.51 19.61 -6.90
CA GLY A 363 18.92 19.31 -6.70
C GLY A 363 19.84 20.35 -7.29
N GLU A 364 21.14 20.04 -7.33
CA GLU A 364 22.17 20.94 -7.90
C GLU A 364 22.35 20.69 -9.41
N SER A 365 22.39 19.43 -9.82
CA SER A 365 22.54 19.03 -11.23
C SER A 365 22.13 17.57 -11.45
N ALA A 366 21.78 17.21 -12.68
CA ALA A 366 21.42 15.84 -13.08
C ALA A 366 22.18 15.43 -14.37
N PRO A 367 23.52 15.38 -14.36
CA PRO A 367 24.31 15.22 -15.59
C PRO A 367 24.10 13.86 -16.26
N THR A 368 23.75 12.79 -15.52
CA THR A 368 23.66 11.44 -16.08
C THR A 368 22.24 10.89 -16.17
N LEU A 369 21.25 11.51 -15.50
CA LEU A 369 19.89 10.98 -15.40
C LEU A 369 19.24 10.73 -16.77
N GLY A 370 19.37 11.67 -17.71
CA GLY A 370 18.80 11.53 -19.05
C GLY A 370 19.45 10.40 -19.87
N GLU A 371 20.77 10.22 -19.76
CA GLU A 371 21.50 9.14 -20.42
C GLU A 371 21.15 7.77 -19.79
N ARG A 372 21.04 7.71 -18.49
CA ARG A 372 20.64 6.50 -17.75
C ARG A 372 19.20 6.08 -18.06
N MET A 373 18.28 7.03 -18.16
CA MET A 373 16.91 6.79 -18.64
C MET A 373 16.90 6.15 -20.01
N LYS A 374 17.68 6.70 -20.95
CA LYS A 374 17.79 6.19 -22.32
C LYS A 374 18.46 4.82 -22.37
N SER A 375 19.55 4.62 -21.63
CA SER A 375 20.28 3.36 -21.59
C SER A 375 19.49 2.22 -20.95
N ARG A 376 18.84 2.48 -19.81
CA ARG A 376 18.17 1.44 -19.02
C ARG A 376 16.77 1.09 -19.53
N TYR A 377 16.03 2.10 -20.05
CA TYR A 377 14.64 1.94 -20.46
C TYR A 377 14.36 2.25 -21.94
N GLY A 378 15.37 2.65 -22.70
CA GLY A 378 15.17 3.05 -24.10
C GLY A 378 14.37 4.34 -24.27
N LEU A 379 14.15 5.10 -23.20
CA LEU A 379 13.25 6.25 -23.16
C LEU A 379 14.04 7.54 -22.89
N SER A 380 13.99 8.49 -23.82
CA SER A 380 14.55 9.83 -23.60
C SER A 380 13.56 10.70 -22.83
N ALA A 381 14.03 11.45 -21.86
CA ALA A 381 13.25 12.42 -21.09
C ALA A 381 13.96 13.78 -21.09
N THR A 382 13.17 14.85 -21.00
CA THR A 382 13.68 16.18 -20.68
C THR A 382 13.84 16.28 -19.16
N ILE A 383 15.06 16.57 -18.71
CA ILE A 383 15.35 16.71 -17.27
C ILE A 383 15.41 18.20 -16.94
N ALA A 384 14.57 18.63 -16.02
CA ALA A 384 14.55 19.97 -15.45
C ALA A 384 15.01 19.91 -14.00
N VAL A 385 16.17 20.47 -13.69
CA VAL A 385 16.65 20.59 -12.32
C VAL A 385 16.20 21.95 -11.76
N VAL A 386 15.63 21.94 -10.55
CA VAL A 386 15.14 23.14 -9.87
C VAL A 386 15.71 23.19 -8.44
N ASP A 387 15.72 24.39 -7.87
CA ASP A 387 16.22 24.60 -6.51
C ASP A 387 15.41 23.84 -5.47
N ALA A 388 16.05 23.45 -4.37
CA ALA A 388 15.41 22.82 -3.23
C ALA A 388 14.25 23.67 -2.70
N GLY A 389 13.10 23.04 -2.43
CA GLY A 389 11.89 23.73 -1.96
C GLY A 389 10.99 24.28 -3.08
N THR A 390 11.35 24.10 -4.36
CA THR A 390 10.54 24.57 -5.50
C THR A 390 9.29 23.70 -5.71
N LEU A 391 9.43 22.38 -5.55
CA LEU A 391 8.31 21.45 -5.72
C LEU A 391 7.45 21.39 -4.45
N PRO A 392 6.11 21.29 -4.60
CA PRO A 392 5.22 21.21 -3.45
C PRO A 392 5.52 19.97 -2.59
N ARG A 393 5.49 20.17 -1.27
CA ARG A 393 5.61 19.07 -0.31
C ARG A 393 4.26 18.40 -0.09
N SER A 394 4.24 17.07 -0.09
CA SER A 394 3.03 16.32 0.21
C SER A 394 2.93 16.04 1.71
N GLU A 395 1.78 16.35 2.30
CA GLU A 395 1.47 16.03 3.70
C GLU A 395 0.83 14.63 3.85
N GLY A 396 0.79 13.86 2.77
CA GLY A 396 0.23 12.50 2.67
C GLY A 396 0.77 11.81 1.43
N LYS A 397 -0.10 11.15 0.65
CA LYS A 397 0.31 10.52 -0.63
C LYS A 397 0.81 11.56 -1.61
N ALA A 398 2.03 11.41 -2.09
CA ALA A 398 2.59 12.30 -3.10
C ALA A 398 1.96 12.04 -4.48
N ARG A 399 1.43 13.08 -5.09
CA ARG A 399 1.05 13.06 -6.51
C ARG A 399 2.25 13.50 -7.34
N ARG A 400 2.94 12.55 -7.94
CA ARG A 400 4.17 12.79 -8.71
C ARG A 400 3.99 12.75 -10.21
N VAL A 401 2.90 12.16 -10.71
CA VAL A 401 2.63 11.96 -12.14
C VAL A 401 1.46 12.83 -12.60
N PHE A 402 1.68 13.56 -13.68
CA PHE A 402 0.72 14.44 -14.35
C PHE A 402 0.68 14.06 -15.83
N ASP A 403 -0.31 13.26 -16.22
CA ASP A 403 -0.52 12.86 -17.61
C ASP A 403 -1.54 13.79 -18.27
N HIS A 404 -1.03 14.82 -18.93
CA HIS A 404 -1.84 15.86 -19.60
C HIS A 404 -2.51 15.36 -20.88
N ARG A 405 -2.14 14.21 -21.40
CA ARG A 405 -2.77 13.61 -22.61
C ARG A 405 -4.22 13.19 -22.36
N LYS A 406 -4.62 13.03 -21.10
CA LYS A 406 -5.99 12.66 -20.70
C LYS A 406 -6.94 13.86 -20.71
N ASP A 407 -6.39 15.06 -20.63
CA ASP A 407 -7.17 16.30 -20.60
C ASP A 407 -7.52 16.81 -22.01
N GLU A 408 -6.95 16.20 -23.05
CA GLU A 408 -7.16 16.56 -24.47
C GLU A 408 -8.23 15.70 -25.19
N ARG A 409 -9.03 14.91 -24.43
CA ARG A 409 -10.09 14.04 -25.00
C ARG A 409 -11.49 14.54 -24.70
#